data_6c627350ec93c32602b0c21b1418a7eb
#
_entry.id   6c627350ec93c32602b0c21b1418a7eb
#
_cell.length_a   1.000
_cell.length_b   1.000
_cell.length_c   1.000
_cell.angle_alpha   90.00
_cell.angle_beta   90.00
_cell.angle_gamma   90.00
#
_symmetry.space_group_name_H-M   'P 1'
#
loop_
_entity.id
_entity.type
_entity.pdbx_description
1 polymer ?
#
loop_
_entity_poly.entity_id
_entity_poly.type
_entity_poly.pdbx_seq_one_letter_code
_entity_poly.pdbx_strand_id
1 'polypeptide(L)'
;MTNLETRTESNSNSNMDNSMPEGGRQKEFPATIQQYFNGLNEGEFEAASLLFAPEGELRPPFEEPVVGPEAIASYLEAEAKGMKLYPRSEFQESVEEGNRHFEIRGKVETAFFKVNVAWLFVLNPEAEILSVRVKLLASLKELVNLRR
;
A
#
# COMPACT_ATOMS: atom_id res chain seq x y z
N MET A 1 -2.16 -23.91 -36.49
CA MET A 1 -2.12 -23.94 -35.88
C MET A 1 -2.19 -23.77 -35.14
N THR A 2 -2.12 -23.81 -35.15
CA THR A 2 -1.96 -23.69 -34.34
C THR A 2 -1.90 -23.60 -33.43
N ASN A 3 -1.91 -23.46 -33.26
CA ASN A 3 -1.73 -23.25 -32.31
C ASN A 3 -1.90 -23.13 -31.46
N LEU A 4 -1.89 -23.05 -31.47
CA LEU A 4 -1.94 -22.91 -30.60
C LEU A 4 -1.95 -22.97 -29.71
N GLU A 5 -1.90 -22.79 -29.60
CA GLU A 5 -1.75 -22.75 -28.71
C GLU A 5 -1.68 -22.54 -27.83
N THR A 6 -1.68 -22.49 -28.25
CA THR A 6 -1.49 -22.22 -27.34
C THR A 6 -1.56 -21.96 -26.59
N ARG A 7 -1.38 -21.86 -26.71
CA ARG A 7 -1.22 -21.57 -25.89
C ARG A 7 -1.39 -21.40 -24.93
N THR A 8 -1.50 -21.47 -25.05
CA THR A 8 -1.48 -21.33 -23.99
C THR A 8 -1.41 -21.18 -23.26
N GLU A 9 -1.31 -20.99 -23.30
CA GLU A 9 -1.02 -20.81 -22.37
C GLU A 9 -1.16 -20.53 -21.56
N SER A 10 -1.17 -20.61 -22.14
CA SER A 10 -1.05 -20.34 -21.14
C SER A 10 -1.25 -20.15 -20.40
N ASN A 11 -1.13 -20.19 -20.76
CA ASN A 11 -1.04 -20.03 -19.77
C ASN A 11 -1.29 -19.88 -19.03
N SER A 12 -1.40 -19.92 -19.44
CA SER A 12 -1.40 -19.91 -18.47
C SER A 12 -1.61 -19.97 -17.75
N ASN A 13 -1.52 -20.04 -17.99
CA ASN A 13 -1.46 -20.21 -17.00
C ASN A 13 -1.83 -20.27 -16.23
N SER A 14 -1.93 -20.26 -16.43
CA SER A 14 -2.15 -20.56 -15.47
C SER A 14 -2.27 -20.95 -14.90
N ASN A 15 -2.16 -21.27 -14.89
CA ASN A 15 -2.12 -21.75 -14.04
C ASN A 15 -1.98 -21.92 -13.33
N MET A 16 -1.93 -21.91 -13.23
CA MET A 16 -1.74 -22.17 -12.44
C MET A 16 -1.88 -22.27 -11.72
N ASP A 17 -1.92 -22.40 -11.66
CA ASP A 17 -2.02 -22.68 -10.78
C ASP A 17 -2.10 -22.82 -10.12
N ASN A 18 -2.09 -22.84 -10.04
CA ASN A 18 -2.17 -23.12 -9.20
C ASN A 18 -2.38 -23.45 -8.36
N SER A 19 -2.33 -23.51 -8.48
CA SER A 19 -2.71 -24.11 -7.33
C SER A 19 -1.72 -24.37 -6.29
N MET A 20 -1.16 -23.42 -5.82
CA MET A 20 -0.24 -23.45 -4.76
C MET A 20 -0.94 -23.29 -3.45
N PRO A 21 -0.37 -23.83 -2.37
CA PRO A 21 -0.94 -23.61 -1.07
C PRO A 21 -0.96 -22.14 -0.75
N GLU A 22 -1.98 -21.73 -0.03
CA GLU A 22 -2.12 -20.32 0.27
C GLU A 22 -1.25 -19.89 1.42
N GLY A 23 -1.10 -20.74 2.41
CA GLY A 23 -0.37 -20.36 3.59
C GLY A 23 1.09 -20.09 3.27
N GLY A 24 1.60 -18.97 3.72
CA GLY A 24 3.00 -18.65 3.57
C GLY A 24 3.40 -18.15 2.22
N ARG A 25 2.50 -18.14 1.27
CA ARG A 25 2.84 -17.68 -0.04
C ARG A 25 2.67 -16.18 -0.13
N GLN A 26 3.62 -15.52 -0.75
CA GLN A 26 3.56 -14.09 -0.91
C GLN A 26 2.56 -13.71 -1.98
N LYS A 27 1.91 -12.59 -1.79
CA LYS A 27 1.00 -12.03 -2.75
C LYS A 27 1.61 -10.79 -3.34
N GLU A 28 1.14 -10.45 -4.53
CA GLU A 28 1.53 -9.19 -5.14
C GLU A 28 0.52 -8.13 -4.78
N PHE A 29 1.00 -6.93 -4.53
CA PHE A 29 0.11 -5.82 -4.29
C PHE A 29 -0.64 -5.50 -5.56
N PRO A 30 -1.89 -5.03 -5.45
CA PRO A 30 -2.55 -4.44 -6.62
C PRO A 30 -1.69 -3.31 -7.19
N ALA A 31 -1.82 -3.10 -8.50
CA ALA A 31 -0.97 -2.12 -9.17
C ALA A 31 -1.04 -0.75 -8.52
N THR A 32 -2.24 -0.33 -8.11
CA THR A 32 -2.40 0.99 -7.49
C THR A 32 -1.56 1.10 -6.23
N ILE A 33 -1.58 0.08 -5.39
CA ILE A 33 -0.85 0.11 -4.13
C ILE A 33 0.64 0.07 -4.40
N GLN A 34 1.07 -0.77 -5.35
CA GLN A 34 2.49 -0.82 -5.71
C GLN A 34 2.97 0.52 -6.21
N GLN A 35 2.17 1.19 -7.05
CA GLN A 35 2.54 2.48 -7.57
C GLN A 35 2.60 3.54 -6.47
N TYR A 36 1.73 3.42 -5.47
CA TYR A 36 1.77 4.34 -4.34
C TYR A 36 3.11 4.23 -3.60
N PHE A 37 3.50 3.01 -3.25
CA PHE A 37 4.76 2.83 -2.54
C PHE A 37 5.95 3.26 -3.40
N ASN A 38 5.93 2.91 -4.68
CA ASN A 38 7.02 3.32 -5.57
C ASN A 38 7.11 4.83 -5.69
N GLY A 39 5.96 5.48 -5.83
CA GLY A 39 5.94 6.93 -5.96
C GLY A 39 6.50 7.63 -4.74
N LEU A 40 6.10 7.18 -3.56
CA LEU A 40 6.63 7.80 -2.35
C LEU A 40 8.13 7.55 -2.22
N ASN A 41 8.57 6.34 -2.52
CA ASN A 41 9.98 6.02 -2.38
C ASN A 41 10.87 6.76 -3.37
N GLU A 42 10.32 7.12 -4.51
CA GLU A 42 11.08 7.83 -5.52
C GLU A 42 10.85 9.33 -5.50
N GLY A 43 10.05 9.81 -4.55
CA GLY A 43 9.80 11.23 -4.44
C GLY A 43 8.86 11.78 -5.49
N GLU A 44 8.09 10.91 -6.13
CA GLU A 44 7.15 11.32 -7.17
C GLU A 44 5.79 11.53 -6.55
N PHE A 45 5.67 12.60 -5.78
CA PHE A 45 4.50 12.79 -4.93
C PHE A 45 3.28 13.20 -5.72
N GLU A 46 3.46 13.94 -6.79
CA GLU A 46 2.30 14.30 -7.61
C GLU A 46 1.72 13.05 -8.28
N ALA A 47 2.58 12.20 -8.81
CA ALA A 47 2.10 10.96 -9.41
C ALA A 47 1.38 10.09 -8.39
N ALA A 48 1.93 10.00 -7.18
CA ALA A 48 1.29 9.22 -6.14
C ALA A 48 -0.08 9.79 -5.77
N SER A 49 -0.18 11.12 -5.72
CA SER A 49 -1.46 11.74 -5.34
C SER A 49 -2.54 11.47 -6.38
N LEU A 50 -2.15 11.30 -7.64
CA LEU A 50 -3.14 11.04 -8.68
C LEU A 50 -3.71 9.64 -8.65
N LEU A 51 -3.19 8.78 -7.78
CA LEU A 51 -3.78 7.46 -7.57
C LEU A 51 -5.03 7.53 -6.72
N PHE A 52 -5.27 8.64 -6.05
CA PHE A 52 -6.44 8.81 -5.18
C PHE A 52 -7.65 9.23 -5.99
N ALA A 53 -8.82 8.78 -5.54
CA ALA A 53 -10.07 9.30 -6.07
C ALA A 53 -10.18 10.78 -5.73
N PRO A 54 -11.03 11.54 -6.46
CA PRO A 54 -11.14 12.98 -6.16
C PRO A 54 -11.46 13.29 -4.73
N GLU A 55 -12.23 12.41 -4.06
CA GLU A 55 -12.56 12.60 -2.66
C GLU A 55 -11.69 11.75 -1.74
N GLY A 56 -10.65 11.16 -2.28
CA GLY A 56 -9.77 10.30 -1.50
C GLY A 56 -9.02 11.06 -0.43
N GLU A 57 -8.60 10.34 0.60
CA GLU A 57 -7.92 10.99 1.72
C GLU A 57 -6.71 10.19 2.16
N LEU A 58 -5.72 10.92 2.60
CA LEU A 58 -4.57 10.38 3.30
C LEU A 58 -4.74 10.72 4.77
N ARG A 59 -4.65 9.72 5.64
CA ARG A 59 -4.83 9.89 7.07
C ARG A 59 -3.51 9.62 7.78
N PRO A 60 -2.71 10.66 8.01
CA PRO A 60 -1.46 10.48 8.73
C PRO A 60 -1.70 10.18 10.20
N PRO A 61 -0.70 9.64 10.90
CA PRO A 61 -0.87 9.43 12.34
C PRO A 61 -1.02 10.78 13.06
N PHE A 62 -1.99 10.84 13.96
CA PHE A 62 -2.15 11.98 14.87
C PHE A 62 -2.48 13.30 14.18
N GLU A 63 -2.87 13.29 12.91
CA GLU A 63 -3.15 14.52 12.19
C GLU A 63 -4.49 14.40 11.49
N GLU A 64 -5.01 15.53 11.07
CA GLU A 64 -6.25 15.57 10.35
C GLU A 64 -6.11 14.92 8.98
N PRO A 65 -7.19 14.33 8.46
CA PRO A 65 -7.12 13.78 7.11
C PRO A 65 -6.82 14.86 6.08
N VAL A 66 -6.05 14.47 5.07
CA VAL A 66 -5.72 15.35 3.94
C VAL A 66 -6.56 14.86 2.78
N VAL A 67 -7.43 15.72 2.25
CA VAL A 67 -8.48 15.29 1.32
C VAL A 67 -8.19 15.85 -0.06
N GLY A 68 -8.21 14.95 -1.05
CA GLY A 68 -8.07 15.33 -2.45
C GLY A 68 -6.65 15.28 -2.95
N PRO A 69 -6.47 14.92 -4.24
CA PRO A 69 -5.11 14.74 -4.77
C PRO A 69 -4.22 15.96 -4.64
N GLU A 70 -4.76 17.16 -4.85
CA GLU A 70 -3.91 18.34 -4.80
C GLU A 70 -3.36 18.57 -3.39
N ALA A 71 -4.24 18.46 -2.39
CA ALA A 71 -3.80 18.64 -1.01
C ALA A 71 -2.85 17.53 -0.60
N ILE A 72 -3.11 16.31 -1.08
CA ILE A 72 -2.24 15.18 -0.74
C ILE A 72 -0.86 15.39 -1.34
N ALA A 73 -0.78 15.85 -2.60
CA ALA A 73 0.53 16.11 -3.21
C ALA A 73 1.31 17.15 -2.41
N SER A 74 0.66 18.23 -1.99
CA SER A 74 1.33 19.26 -1.21
C SER A 74 1.79 18.71 0.13
N TYR A 75 0.95 17.91 0.78
CA TYR A 75 1.31 17.33 2.06
C TYR A 75 2.52 16.42 1.93
N LEU A 76 2.51 15.55 0.92
CA LEU A 76 3.61 14.62 0.73
C LEU A 76 4.91 15.36 0.42
N GLU A 77 4.82 16.40 -0.37
CA GLU A 77 6.01 17.19 -0.69
C GLU A 77 6.60 17.79 0.57
N ALA A 78 5.77 18.23 1.49
CA ALA A 78 6.23 18.86 2.72
C ALA A 78 6.72 17.85 3.75
N GLU A 79 6.08 16.68 3.83
CA GLU A 79 6.28 15.80 4.97
C GLU A 79 6.97 14.49 4.64
N ALA A 80 6.94 14.04 3.38
CA ALA A 80 7.42 12.70 3.07
C ALA A 80 8.73 12.68 2.30
N LYS A 81 9.31 13.83 2.05
CA LYS A 81 10.53 13.88 1.27
C LYS A 81 11.64 13.15 1.98
N GLY A 82 12.28 12.25 1.27
CA GLY A 82 13.38 11.47 1.83
C GLY A 82 12.96 10.24 2.62
N MET A 83 11.67 10.06 2.83
CA MET A 83 11.20 8.85 3.48
C MET A 83 11.38 7.64 2.60
N LYS A 84 11.63 6.49 3.24
CA LYS A 84 11.65 5.20 2.54
C LYS A 84 10.65 4.29 3.22
N LEU A 85 9.79 3.69 2.41
CA LEU A 85 8.74 2.80 2.87
C LEU A 85 9.11 1.38 2.48
N TYR A 86 9.03 0.48 3.44
CA TYR A 86 9.39 -0.93 3.24
C TYR A 86 8.21 -1.80 3.63
N PRO A 87 7.22 -1.93 2.74
CA PRO A 87 6.07 -2.78 3.05
C PRO A 87 6.45 -4.24 2.97
N ARG A 88 5.82 -5.03 3.84
CA ARG A 88 5.99 -6.48 3.78
C ARG A 88 5.15 -7.01 2.64
N SER A 89 5.61 -8.11 2.05
CA SER A 89 4.91 -8.71 0.92
C SER A 89 3.64 -9.45 1.33
N GLU A 90 3.49 -9.76 2.61
CA GLU A 90 2.29 -10.41 3.12
C GLU A 90 1.31 -9.36 3.58
N PHE A 91 0.05 -9.53 3.24
CA PHE A 91 -0.94 -8.55 3.62
C PHE A 91 -2.31 -9.23 3.68
N GLN A 92 -3.25 -8.54 4.29
CA GLN A 92 -4.62 -9.02 4.42
C GLN A 92 -5.53 -8.19 3.56
N GLU A 93 -6.51 -8.86 2.98
CA GLU A 93 -7.45 -8.21 2.09
C GLU A 93 -8.86 -8.64 2.44
N SER A 94 -9.81 -7.70 2.38
CA SER A 94 -11.21 -7.99 2.55
C SER A 94 -12.00 -7.08 1.63
N VAL A 95 -13.30 -7.37 1.50
CA VAL A 95 -14.19 -6.55 0.68
C VAL A 95 -15.35 -6.11 1.56
N GLU A 96 -15.62 -4.81 1.57
CA GLU A 96 -16.74 -4.25 2.32
C GLU A 96 -17.41 -3.21 1.46
N GLU A 97 -18.72 -3.36 1.28
CA GLU A 97 -19.51 -2.38 0.54
C GLU A 97 -18.97 -2.12 -0.85
N GLY A 98 -18.46 -3.18 -1.49
CA GLY A 98 -17.94 -3.08 -2.84
C GLY A 98 -16.53 -2.58 -2.96
N ASN A 99 -15.91 -2.16 -1.87
CA ASN A 99 -14.55 -1.65 -1.88
C ASN A 99 -13.59 -2.69 -1.33
N ARG A 100 -12.36 -2.66 -1.82
CA ARG A 100 -11.33 -3.58 -1.35
C ARG A 100 -10.51 -2.90 -0.26
N HIS A 101 -10.36 -3.60 0.84
CA HIS A 101 -9.63 -3.11 2.01
C HIS A 101 -8.36 -3.93 2.18
N PHE A 102 -7.24 -3.26 2.39
CA PHE A 102 -5.95 -3.93 2.54
C PHE A 102 -5.28 -3.43 3.81
N GLU A 103 -4.71 -4.36 4.54
CA GLU A 103 -3.85 -4.01 5.67
C GLU A 103 -2.46 -4.52 5.37
N ILE A 104 -1.49 -3.63 5.27
CA ILE A 104 -0.12 -3.93 4.92
C ILE A 104 0.77 -3.38 6.03
N ARG A 105 1.64 -4.20 6.56
CA ARG A 105 2.57 -3.77 7.61
C ARG A 105 3.95 -3.63 7.05
N GLY A 106 4.76 -2.81 7.70
CA GLY A 106 6.12 -2.63 7.27
C GLY A 106 6.81 -1.58 8.10
N LYS A 107 7.79 -0.94 7.50
CA LYS A 107 8.59 0.06 8.18
C LYS A 107 8.66 1.33 7.36
N VAL A 108 8.79 2.44 8.06
CA VAL A 108 9.09 3.73 7.44
C VAL A 108 10.41 4.20 8.04
N GLU A 109 11.31 4.60 7.16
CA GLU A 109 12.62 5.09 7.56
C GLU A 109 12.75 6.54 7.15
N THR A 110 13.16 7.39 8.07
CA THR A 110 13.47 8.77 7.79
C THR A 110 14.94 9.01 8.11
N ALA A 111 15.37 10.26 7.95
CA ALA A 111 16.76 10.58 8.30
C ALA A 111 17.05 10.36 9.77
N PHE A 112 16.03 10.34 10.62
CA PHE A 112 16.24 10.36 12.06
C PHE A 112 15.76 9.11 12.76
N PHE A 113 14.87 8.33 12.18
CA PHE A 113 14.32 7.18 12.90
C PHE A 113 13.71 6.18 11.93
N LYS A 114 13.44 5.00 12.47
CA LYS A 114 12.68 3.96 11.80
C LYS A 114 11.52 3.58 12.69
N VAL A 115 10.36 3.41 12.09
CA VAL A 115 9.17 3.03 12.84
C VAL A 115 8.45 1.93 12.11
N ASN A 116 7.76 1.08 12.87
CA ASN A 116 6.87 0.08 12.33
C ASN A 116 5.51 0.70 12.12
N VAL A 117 4.90 0.40 11.00
CA VAL A 117 3.61 0.99 10.65
C VAL A 117 2.71 -0.06 10.02
N ALA A 118 1.44 0.27 9.98
CA ALA A 118 0.46 -0.43 9.15
C ALA A 118 -0.19 0.59 8.24
N TRP A 119 -0.29 0.24 6.96
CA TRP A 119 -1.04 1.04 6.00
C TRP A 119 -2.36 0.35 5.74
N LEU A 120 -3.45 1.10 5.89
CA LEU A 120 -4.79 0.58 5.62
C LEU A 120 -5.30 1.30 4.38
N PHE A 121 -5.39 0.54 3.29
CA PHE A 121 -5.85 1.07 2.01
C PHE A 121 -7.28 0.68 1.77
N VAL A 122 -8.05 1.59 1.20
CA VAL A 122 -9.37 1.27 0.66
C VAL A 122 -9.37 1.69 -0.80
N LEU A 123 -9.64 0.73 -1.68
CA LEU A 123 -9.72 0.99 -3.12
C LEU A 123 -11.16 0.82 -3.57
N ASN A 124 -11.61 1.72 -4.47
CA ASN A 124 -12.93 1.57 -5.04
C ASN A 124 -12.89 0.57 -6.20
N PRO A 125 -14.03 0.25 -6.82
CA PRO A 125 -14.03 -0.73 -7.91
C PRO A 125 -13.15 -0.33 -9.10
N GLU A 126 -12.88 0.95 -9.28
CA GLU A 126 -12.00 1.41 -10.35
C GLU A 126 -10.54 1.43 -9.93
N ALA A 127 -10.23 0.86 -8.77
CA ALA A 127 -8.87 0.79 -8.25
C ALA A 127 -8.29 2.15 -7.89
N GLU A 128 -9.13 3.14 -7.64
CA GLU A 128 -8.68 4.42 -7.11
C GLU A 128 -8.64 4.34 -5.59
N ILE A 129 -7.71 5.05 -4.99
CA ILE A 129 -7.56 5.03 -3.54
C ILE A 129 -8.61 5.95 -2.91
N LEU A 130 -9.48 5.37 -2.10
CA LEU A 130 -10.41 6.15 -1.31
C LEU A 130 -9.78 6.61 -0.03
N SER A 131 -8.87 5.84 0.52
CA SER A 131 -8.22 6.24 1.77
C SER A 131 -6.95 5.42 1.98
N VAL A 132 -5.93 6.09 2.50
CA VAL A 132 -4.75 5.43 3.05
C VAL A 132 -4.60 5.94 4.47
N ARG A 133 -4.73 5.06 5.44
CA ARG A 133 -4.52 5.41 6.83
C ARG A 133 -3.21 4.83 7.29
N VAL A 134 -2.38 5.63 7.93
CA VAL A 134 -1.10 5.18 8.43
C VAL A 134 -1.18 5.11 9.94
N LYS A 135 -0.92 3.93 10.48
CA LYS A 135 -0.94 3.71 11.93
C LYS A 135 0.46 3.37 12.39
N LEU A 136 0.90 4.02 13.45
CA LEU A 136 2.17 3.66 14.05
C LEU A 136 1.98 2.45 14.93
N LEU A 137 2.94 1.53 14.83
CA LEU A 137 2.93 0.31 15.64
C LEU A 137 4.16 0.34 16.52
N ALA A 138 4.03 -0.14 17.76
CA ALA A 138 5.15 -0.21 18.67
C ALA A 138 5.35 -1.67 19.05
N SER A 139 6.61 -2.11 19.05
CA SER A 139 6.92 -3.44 19.54
C SER A 139 6.78 -3.45 21.06
N LEU A 140 6.65 -4.65 21.60
CA LEU A 140 6.60 -4.77 23.05
C LEU A 140 7.86 -4.20 23.69
N LYS A 141 9.00 -4.42 23.05
CA LYS A 141 10.25 -3.92 23.57
C LYS A 141 10.26 -2.40 23.63
N GLU A 142 9.73 -1.75 22.59
CA GLU A 142 9.66 -0.30 22.57
C GLU A 142 8.75 0.23 23.66
N LEU A 143 7.63 -0.46 23.89
CA LEU A 143 6.72 -0.04 24.94
C LEU A 143 7.37 -0.15 26.30
N VAL A 144 8.13 -1.20 26.54
CA VAL A 144 8.85 -1.34 27.81
C VAL A 144 9.84 -0.22 27.99
N ASN A 145 10.56 0.13 26.92
CA ASN A 145 11.52 1.23 27.01
C ASN A 145 10.86 2.55 27.33
N LEU A 146 9.67 2.77 26.77
CA LEU A 146 8.98 4.02 27.01
C LEU A 146 8.52 4.17 28.45
N ARG A 147 8.40 3.08 29.16
CA ARG A 147 7.93 3.13 30.54
C ARG A 147 9.02 3.48 31.54
N ARG A 148 10.22 3.58 31.08
CA ARG A 148 11.32 3.95 31.95
C ARG A 148 11.46 5.46 32.02
#